data_f660336dcdbfc94fde39c946feb7a816
#
_entry.id   f660336dcdbfc94fde39c946feb7a816
#
_cell.length_a   1.000
_cell.length_b   1.000
_cell.length_c   1.000
_cell.angle_alpha   90.00
_cell.angle_beta   90.00
_cell.angle_gamma   90.00
#
_symmetry.space_group_name_H-M   'P 1'
#
loop_
_entity.id
_entity.type
_entity.pdbx_description
1 polymer ?
#
loop_
_entity_poly.entity_id
_entity_poly.type
_entity_poly.pdbx_seq_one_letter_code
_entity_poly.pdbx_strand_id
1 'polypeptide(L)'
;MPACSGLRLLAAGVFVKMHGIRQGKMAMAEKSITSAYDGLKLPYSTEAEQSVLGAILLDPACLDRVAELLPRPDYFHLTNHQAIYSVMLDMFTVGKIVDFVTVNERLKQDGTFEGTEAKAYLMQLAEIVPAISNVEVYAKIVRDKYEVRSLIIAARDIIEEAADGSYESETLLDSAEQKIFDIRRGKNLRGLQKLDEVIIETFDRLDLLNSDDNESIRPISTGIADLDRMITGLNRSDLILLAARPGMGKTSFALNIARHAGVKSRKKIAFFSLEMSKEQIASRLLSTEGLIEGTKLRTGKLSNEEWTRLVEAGDVLGKTEIYLDDTPGITVPSMKAKLRRLRGVDLVVIDYLQLMGGTRRTDNRVQEISEITRNLKILAKEMNVPVITLSQLSRASEQRTDHRPQLSDLRDSGSIEQDADIVLFLYREGYYEKDAGEEGVDHNSGECIVAKNRHGEAGSVKLHWQGEFMRFTSPEVNRGQ
;
A
#
# COMPACT_ATOMS: atom_id res chain seq x y z
N MET A 1 73.40 0.90 19.40
CA MET A 1 71.98 0.92 19.13
C MET A 1 71.43 -0.46 18.90
N PRO A 2 70.70 -1.02 19.87
CA PRO A 2 69.45 -1.73 19.59
C PRO A 2 68.48 -1.61 20.80
N ALA A 3 67.41 -0.84 20.67
CA ALA A 3 66.41 -0.72 21.72
C ALA A 3 64.97 -0.42 21.22
N CYS A 4 64.66 -0.80 19.96
CA CYS A 4 63.31 -0.52 19.41
C CYS A 4 62.48 -1.75 18.99
N SER A 5 63.00 -2.96 19.12
CA SER A 5 62.26 -4.17 18.68
C SER A 5 61.35 -4.82 19.78
N GLY A 6 61.59 -4.52 21.04
CA GLY A 6 60.81 -5.11 22.13
C GLY A 6 59.41 -4.51 22.39
N LEU A 7 59.23 -3.23 22.08
CA LEU A 7 57.93 -2.54 22.31
C LEU A 7 56.87 -2.87 21.26
N ARG A 8 57.25 -3.21 20.03
CA ARG A 8 56.30 -3.61 18.98
C ARG A 8 55.69 -5.01 19.19
N LEU A 9 56.41 -5.94 19.81
CA LEU A 9 55.93 -7.28 20.10
C LEU A 9 54.97 -7.32 21.30
N LEU A 10 55.16 -6.44 22.29
CA LEU A 10 54.24 -6.32 23.45
C LEU A 10 52.91 -5.65 23.05
N ALA A 11 52.93 -4.65 22.16
CA ALA A 11 51.73 -4.02 21.66
C ALA A 11 50.88 -4.95 20.78
N ALA A 12 51.51 -5.77 19.93
CA ALA A 12 50.81 -6.76 19.10
C ALA A 12 50.15 -7.88 19.96
N GLY A 13 50.85 -8.35 21.02
CA GLY A 13 50.28 -9.37 21.91
C GLY A 13 49.12 -8.88 22.75
N VAL A 14 49.10 -7.62 23.16
CA VAL A 14 47.95 -7.00 23.88
C VAL A 14 46.79 -6.76 22.96
N PHE A 15 47.02 -6.35 21.69
CA PHE A 15 45.97 -6.14 20.69
C PHE A 15 45.30 -7.44 20.28
N VAL A 16 46.02 -8.54 20.12
CA VAL A 16 45.45 -9.86 19.81
C VAL A 16 44.66 -10.41 21.02
N LYS A 17 45.17 -10.19 22.24
CA LYS A 17 44.45 -10.63 23.48
C LYS A 17 43.17 -9.82 23.72
N MET A 18 43.17 -8.50 23.46
CA MET A 18 41.95 -7.66 23.52
C MET A 18 40.95 -8.00 22.43
N HIS A 19 41.37 -8.36 21.22
CA HIS A 19 40.48 -8.80 20.14
C HIS A 19 39.85 -10.15 20.45
N GLY A 20 40.64 -11.12 20.97
CA GLY A 20 40.11 -12.42 21.35
C GLY A 20 39.13 -12.36 22.55
N ILE A 21 39.35 -11.44 23.49
CA ILE A 21 38.43 -11.23 24.64
C ILE A 21 37.14 -10.53 24.19
N ARG A 22 37.22 -9.64 23.18
CA ARG A 22 36.04 -8.99 22.60
C ARG A 22 35.19 -9.93 21.76
N GLN A 23 35.83 -10.80 20.96
CA GLN A 23 35.12 -11.83 20.19
C GLN A 23 34.52 -12.93 21.11
N GLY A 24 35.24 -13.35 22.13
CA GLY A 24 34.70 -14.31 23.10
C GLY A 24 33.54 -13.75 23.95
N LYS A 25 33.57 -12.45 24.30
CA LYS A 25 32.43 -11.81 24.99
C LYS A 25 31.24 -11.57 24.07
N MET A 26 31.43 -11.26 22.79
CA MET A 26 30.36 -11.18 21.80
C MET A 26 29.71 -12.55 21.54
N ALA A 27 30.51 -13.58 21.31
CA ALA A 27 30.02 -14.96 21.14
C ALA A 27 29.31 -15.55 22.37
N MET A 28 29.73 -15.16 23.59
CA MET A 28 29.00 -15.51 24.83
C MET A 28 27.71 -14.70 24.99
N ALA A 29 27.68 -13.43 24.60
CA ALA A 29 26.48 -12.63 24.60
C ALA A 29 25.45 -13.12 23.56
N GLU A 30 25.90 -13.49 22.36
CA GLU A 30 25.06 -14.09 21.31
C GLU A 30 24.44 -15.44 21.78
N LYS A 31 25.26 -16.34 22.39
CA LYS A 31 24.73 -17.59 22.94
C LYS A 31 23.80 -17.37 24.14
N SER A 32 23.96 -16.31 24.93
CA SER A 32 23.07 -16.00 26.04
C SER A 32 21.73 -15.40 25.58
N ILE A 33 21.71 -14.68 24.48
CA ILE A 33 20.47 -14.09 23.94
C ILE A 33 19.60 -15.19 23.33
N THR A 34 20.13 -16.05 22.46
CA THR A 34 19.35 -17.15 21.85
C THR A 34 18.88 -18.16 22.90
N SER A 35 19.71 -18.52 23.91
CA SER A 35 19.29 -19.45 24.95
C SER A 35 18.27 -18.88 25.95
N ALA A 36 18.21 -17.57 26.14
CA ALA A 36 17.25 -16.94 27.04
C ALA A 36 15.79 -16.97 26.49
N TYR A 37 15.64 -17.12 25.18
CA TYR A 37 14.32 -17.18 24.55
C TYR A 37 13.80 -18.59 24.27
N ASP A 38 14.65 -19.61 24.25
CA ASP A 38 14.25 -21.01 24.05
C ASP A 38 13.35 -21.58 25.18
N GLY A 39 13.32 -20.94 26.33
CA GLY A 39 12.50 -21.31 27.49
C GLY A 39 11.18 -20.56 27.67
N LEU A 40 10.84 -19.61 26.80
CA LEU A 40 9.61 -18.84 26.92
C LEU A 40 8.39 -19.71 26.57
N LYS A 41 7.56 -19.99 27.57
CA LYS A 41 6.27 -20.67 27.38
C LYS A 41 5.32 -19.73 26.61
N LEU A 42 4.82 -20.19 25.46
CA LEU A 42 3.82 -19.46 24.68
C LEU A 42 2.49 -19.40 25.48
N PRO A 43 1.82 -18.24 25.54
CA PRO A 43 0.60 -18.09 26.31
C PRO A 43 -0.59 -18.79 25.62
N TYR A 44 -1.33 -19.59 26.38
CA TYR A 44 -2.59 -20.24 25.95
C TYR A 44 -3.51 -20.41 27.16
N SER A 45 -4.77 -20.76 26.91
CA SER A 45 -5.72 -21.15 27.96
C SER A 45 -6.43 -22.41 27.51
N THR A 46 -6.06 -23.53 28.13
CA THR A 46 -6.67 -24.85 27.89
C THR A 46 -8.17 -24.83 28.17
N GLU A 47 -8.57 -24.16 29.25
CA GLU A 47 -9.97 -24.08 29.68
C GLU A 47 -10.82 -23.30 28.64
N ALA A 48 -10.29 -22.21 28.09
CA ALA A 48 -11.01 -21.43 27.07
C ALA A 48 -11.11 -22.20 25.75
N GLU A 49 -10.02 -22.86 25.32
CA GLU A 49 -10.02 -23.68 24.10
C GLU A 49 -11.01 -24.84 24.22
N GLN A 50 -11.01 -25.57 25.36
CA GLN A 50 -11.93 -26.66 25.63
C GLN A 50 -13.39 -26.18 25.68
N SER A 51 -13.64 -25.01 26.32
CA SER A 51 -14.98 -24.44 26.42
C SER A 51 -15.55 -24.04 25.05
N VAL A 52 -14.71 -23.51 24.14
CA VAL A 52 -15.12 -23.18 22.76
C VAL A 52 -15.50 -24.46 22.00
N LEU A 53 -14.63 -25.46 21.98
CA LEU A 53 -14.86 -26.71 21.24
C LEU A 53 -16.08 -27.48 21.81
N GLY A 54 -16.17 -27.55 23.13
CA GLY A 54 -17.29 -28.21 23.79
C GLY A 54 -18.63 -27.49 23.54
N ALA A 55 -18.64 -26.15 23.54
CA ALA A 55 -19.83 -25.37 23.22
C ALA A 55 -20.33 -25.64 21.79
N ILE A 56 -19.42 -25.75 20.81
CA ILE A 56 -19.77 -26.10 19.41
C ILE A 56 -20.35 -27.52 19.34
N LEU A 57 -19.81 -28.48 20.10
CA LEU A 57 -20.36 -29.85 20.13
C LEU A 57 -21.77 -29.92 20.73
N LEU A 58 -22.08 -29.06 21.70
CA LEU A 58 -23.38 -29.00 22.36
C LEU A 58 -24.41 -28.18 21.58
N ASP A 59 -23.97 -27.08 20.98
CA ASP A 59 -24.80 -26.19 20.14
C ASP A 59 -24.05 -25.75 18.89
N PRO A 60 -24.17 -26.47 17.79
CA PRO A 60 -23.52 -26.15 16.53
C PRO A 60 -23.86 -24.76 15.97
N ALA A 61 -25.01 -24.17 16.36
CA ALA A 61 -25.39 -22.83 15.89
C ALA A 61 -24.46 -21.73 16.40
N CYS A 62 -23.66 -21.99 17.45
CA CYS A 62 -22.66 -21.02 17.91
C CYS A 62 -21.41 -20.96 17.03
N LEU A 63 -21.22 -21.92 16.10
CA LEU A 63 -20.03 -21.98 15.23
C LEU A 63 -19.94 -20.76 14.30
N ASP A 64 -21.05 -20.20 13.81
CA ASP A 64 -21.05 -18.95 13.03
C ASP A 64 -20.31 -17.84 13.77
N ARG A 65 -20.73 -17.57 15.02
CA ARG A 65 -20.15 -16.52 15.86
C ARG A 65 -18.72 -16.79 16.29
N VAL A 66 -18.38 -18.06 16.48
CA VAL A 66 -17.01 -18.48 16.80
C VAL A 66 -16.10 -18.33 15.59
N ALA A 67 -16.54 -18.69 14.39
CA ALA A 67 -15.78 -18.60 13.16
C ALA A 67 -15.42 -17.15 12.78
N GLU A 68 -16.30 -16.18 13.10
CA GLU A 68 -15.98 -14.75 12.97
C GLU A 68 -14.80 -14.31 13.86
N LEU A 69 -14.70 -14.87 15.07
CA LEU A 69 -13.66 -14.52 16.04
C LEU A 69 -12.39 -15.34 15.84
N LEU A 70 -12.52 -16.59 15.44
CA LEU A 70 -11.47 -17.59 15.27
C LEU A 70 -11.55 -18.21 13.87
N PRO A 71 -11.24 -17.45 12.80
CA PRO A 71 -11.46 -17.89 11.42
C PRO A 71 -10.56 -19.05 10.97
N ARG A 72 -9.58 -19.47 11.77
CA ARG A 72 -8.62 -20.52 11.42
C ARG A 72 -8.29 -21.41 12.61
N PRO A 73 -7.89 -22.67 12.36
CA PRO A 73 -7.52 -23.61 13.43
C PRO A 73 -6.29 -23.19 14.24
N ASP A 74 -5.34 -22.44 13.67
CA ASP A 74 -4.09 -22.01 14.31
C ASP A 74 -4.28 -21.02 15.48
N TYR A 75 -5.50 -20.48 15.65
CA TYR A 75 -5.87 -19.74 16.86
C TYR A 75 -5.78 -20.60 18.13
N PHE A 76 -6.03 -21.89 18.01
CA PHE A 76 -5.84 -22.84 19.10
C PHE A 76 -4.35 -23.18 19.27
N HIS A 77 -3.93 -23.40 20.50
CA HIS A 77 -2.53 -23.74 20.80
C HIS A 77 -2.28 -25.24 20.72
N LEU A 78 -3.21 -26.03 21.27
CA LEU A 78 -3.06 -27.47 21.31
C LEU A 78 -3.34 -28.08 19.94
N THR A 79 -2.43 -28.92 19.43
CA THR A 79 -2.55 -29.56 18.10
C THR A 79 -3.84 -30.37 17.97
N ASN A 80 -4.27 -31.04 19.04
CA ASN A 80 -5.52 -31.77 19.05
C ASN A 80 -6.73 -30.86 18.92
N HIS A 81 -6.70 -29.67 19.54
CA HIS A 81 -7.77 -28.68 19.41
C HIS A 81 -7.82 -28.07 18.01
N GLN A 82 -6.63 -27.81 17.43
CA GLN A 82 -6.54 -27.35 16.02
C GLN A 82 -7.18 -28.35 15.07
N ALA A 83 -6.89 -29.64 15.23
CA ALA A 83 -7.45 -30.70 14.40
C ALA A 83 -8.97 -30.84 14.56
N ILE A 84 -9.48 -30.81 15.80
CA ILE A 84 -10.90 -30.88 16.08
C ILE A 84 -11.61 -29.66 15.46
N TYR A 85 -11.08 -28.45 15.66
CA TYR A 85 -11.67 -27.24 15.12
C TYR A 85 -11.61 -27.18 13.58
N SER A 86 -10.52 -27.66 12.96
CA SER A 86 -10.41 -27.79 11.51
C SER A 86 -11.52 -28.67 10.94
N VAL A 87 -11.76 -29.82 11.53
CA VAL A 87 -12.85 -30.72 11.11
C VAL A 87 -14.22 -30.07 11.25
N MET A 88 -14.44 -29.34 12.38
CA MET A 88 -15.71 -28.61 12.59
C MET A 88 -15.92 -27.53 11.53
N LEU A 89 -14.90 -26.73 11.21
CA LEU A 89 -14.96 -25.69 10.18
C LEU A 89 -15.17 -26.28 8.78
N ASP A 90 -14.47 -27.36 8.43
CA ASP A 90 -14.60 -28.01 7.13
C ASP A 90 -16.02 -28.57 6.94
N MET A 91 -16.59 -29.20 7.97
CA MET A 91 -17.95 -29.73 7.95
C MET A 91 -18.99 -28.62 7.83
N PHE A 92 -18.79 -27.53 8.57
CA PHE A 92 -19.63 -26.35 8.54
C PHE A 92 -19.64 -25.67 7.16
N THR A 93 -18.46 -25.48 6.56
CA THR A 93 -18.29 -24.84 5.24
C THR A 93 -19.00 -25.65 4.14
N VAL A 94 -19.06 -26.99 4.25
CA VAL A 94 -19.73 -27.86 3.28
C VAL A 94 -21.22 -28.08 3.64
N GLY A 95 -21.73 -27.40 4.68
CA GLY A 95 -23.12 -27.52 5.12
C GLY A 95 -23.49 -28.87 5.73
N LYS A 96 -22.52 -29.61 6.27
CA LYS A 96 -22.75 -30.87 6.98
C LYS A 96 -23.10 -30.61 8.44
N ILE A 97 -23.86 -31.50 9.03
CA ILE A 97 -24.21 -31.45 10.45
C ILE A 97 -22.94 -31.62 11.28
N VAL A 98 -22.69 -30.66 12.17
CA VAL A 98 -21.58 -30.70 13.12
C VAL A 98 -22.13 -31.14 14.47
N ASP A 99 -21.93 -32.41 14.81
CA ASP A 99 -22.30 -32.96 16.11
C ASP A 99 -21.21 -33.92 16.60
N PHE A 100 -21.37 -34.39 17.83
CA PHE A 100 -20.42 -35.33 18.46
C PHE A 100 -20.15 -36.57 17.60
N VAL A 101 -21.15 -37.16 16.96
CA VAL A 101 -21.00 -38.42 16.20
C VAL A 101 -20.28 -38.15 14.89
N THR A 102 -20.72 -37.14 14.17
CA THR A 102 -20.17 -36.77 12.84
C THR A 102 -18.72 -36.27 12.93
N VAL A 103 -18.40 -35.46 13.95
CA VAL A 103 -17.02 -35.01 14.20
C VAL A 103 -16.12 -36.16 14.60
N ASN A 104 -16.57 -37.08 15.48
CA ASN A 104 -15.80 -38.24 15.88
C ASN A 104 -15.50 -39.19 14.68
N GLU A 105 -16.48 -39.44 13.81
CA GLU A 105 -16.28 -40.27 12.63
C GLU A 105 -15.31 -39.60 11.62
N ARG A 106 -15.38 -38.29 11.46
CA ARG A 106 -14.48 -37.56 10.59
C ARG A 106 -13.05 -37.56 11.10
N LEU A 107 -12.83 -37.33 12.42
CA LEU A 107 -11.52 -37.39 13.05
C LEU A 107 -10.86 -38.75 12.92
N LYS A 108 -11.64 -39.85 12.98
CA LYS A 108 -11.13 -41.20 12.71
C LYS A 108 -10.69 -41.41 11.28
N GLN A 109 -11.45 -40.88 10.31
CA GLN A 109 -11.11 -40.96 8.89
C GLN A 109 -9.82 -40.21 8.55
N ASP A 110 -9.61 -39.03 9.20
CA ASP A 110 -8.43 -38.20 8.97
C ASP A 110 -7.18 -38.72 9.74
N GLY A 111 -7.32 -39.76 10.55
CA GLY A 111 -6.19 -40.41 11.27
C GLY A 111 -5.54 -39.54 12.36
N THR A 112 -6.19 -38.48 12.80
CA THR A 112 -5.64 -37.52 13.78
C THR A 112 -5.64 -38.05 15.20
N PHE A 113 -6.56 -38.99 15.50
CA PHE A 113 -6.68 -39.65 16.81
C PHE A 113 -6.73 -41.16 16.63
N GLU A 114 -6.02 -41.92 17.50
CA GLU A 114 -6.08 -43.37 17.49
C GLU A 114 -7.29 -43.87 18.29
N GLY A 115 -8.16 -44.62 17.65
CA GLY A 115 -9.17 -45.51 18.25
C GLY A 115 -10.21 -44.84 19.18
N THR A 116 -10.21 -45.28 20.43
CA THR A 116 -11.22 -44.89 21.47
C THR A 116 -10.90 -43.54 22.16
N GLU A 117 -9.71 -43.01 22.00
CA GLU A 117 -9.24 -41.80 22.70
C GLU A 117 -9.99 -40.55 22.21
N ALA A 118 -10.25 -40.43 20.88
CA ALA A 118 -11.00 -39.31 20.30
C ALA A 118 -12.39 -39.19 20.96
N LYS A 119 -13.10 -40.30 21.06
CA LYS A 119 -14.44 -40.34 21.61
C LYS A 119 -14.46 -39.88 23.10
N ALA A 120 -13.53 -40.39 23.88
CA ALA A 120 -13.43 -40.03 25.32
C ALA A 120 -13.10 -38.53 25.49
N TYR A 121 -12.20 -38.01 24.66
CA TYR A 121 -11.82 -36.61 24.71
C TYR A 121 -12.95 -35.66 24.27
N LEU A 122 -13.68 -35.97 23.20
CA LEU A 122 -14.84 -35.20 22.76
C LEU A 122 -15.96 -35.21 23.84
N MET A 123 -16.17 -36.33 24.54
CA MET A 123 -17.10 -36.39 25.66
C MET A 123 -16.66 -35.47 26.82
N GLN A 124 -15.40 -35.49 27.15
CA GLN A 124 -14.83 -34.60 28.17
C GLN A 124 -15.01 -33.11 27.78
N LEU A 125 -14.78 -32.76 26.52
CA LEU A 125 -15.00 -31.37 26.02
C LEU A 125 -16.45 -30.92 26.20
N ALA A 126 -17.42 -31.79 25.94
CA ALA A 126 -18.84 -31.47 26.09
C ALA A 126 -19.25 -31.34 27.59
N GLU A 127 -18.60 -32.06 28.50
CA GLU A 127 -18.88 -31.99 29.94
C GLU A 127 -18.27 -30.75 30.62
N ILE A 128 -17.18 -30.20 30.10
CA ILE A 128 -16.42 -29.10 30.74
C ILE A 128 -17.08 -27.74 30.53
N VAL A 129 -18.00 -27.58 29.57
CA VAL A 129 -18.56 -26.28 29.18
C VAL A 129 -19.34 -25.63 30.33
N PRO A 130 -18.91 -24.47 30.86
CA PRO A 130 -19.63 -23.85 31.99
C PRO A 130 -20.94 -23.20 31.56
N ALA A 131 -20.98 -22.54 30.36
CA ALA A 131 -22.17 -21.94 29.80
C ALA A 131 -21.98 -21.70 28.28
N ILE A 132 -22.85 -22.27 27.46
CA ILE A 132 -22.83 -22.14 26.00
C ILE A 132 -23.04 -20.68 25.58
N SER A 133 -23.86 -19.91 26.32
CA SER A 133 -24.12 -18.49 26.06
C SER A 133 -22.87 -17.61 26.07
N ASN A 134 -21.79 -18.05 26.72
CA ASN A 134 -20.55 -17.30 26.89
C ASN A 134 -19.46 -17.68 25.88
N VAL A 135 -19.79 -18.44 24.84
CA VAL A 135 -18.81 -18.96 23.85
C VAL A 135 -17.99 -17.85 23.21
N GLU A 136 -18.58 -16.68 22.93
CA GLU A 136 -17.87 -15.52 22.37
C GLU A 136 -16.82 -14.97 23.35
N VAL A 137 -17.07 -15.01 24.66
CA VAL A 137 -16.09 -14.58 25.67
C VAL A 137 -14.91 -15.55 25.68
N TYR A 138 -15.18 -16.86 25.62
CA TYR A 138 -14.12 -17.87 25.53
C TYR A 138 -13.33 -17.75 24.23
N ALA A 139 -14.00 -17.54 23.09
CA ALA A 139 -13.36 -17.31 21.80
C ALA A 139 -12.47 -16.06 21.82
N LYS A 140 -12.89 -14.96 22.45
CA LYS A 140 -12.04 -13.77 22.64
C LYS A 140 -10.79 -14.07 23.46
N ILE A 141 -10.88 -14.86 24.52
CA ILE A 141 -9.72 -15.28 25.31
C ILE A 141 -8.74 -16.06 24.43
N VAL A 142 -9.22 -17.02 23.62
CA VAL A 142 -8.40 -17.80 22.69
C VAL A 142 -7.71 -16.88 21.68
N ARG A 143 -8.44 -15.93 21.10
CA ARG A 143 -7.91 -14.93 20.16
C ARG A 143 -6.83 -14.06 20.80
N ASP A 144 -7.08 -13.51 21.99
CA ASP A 144 -6.13 -12.65 22.68
C ASP A 144 -4.80 -13.42 22.97
N LYS A 145 -4.91 -14.70 23.37
CA LYS A 145 -3.73 -15.55 23.58
C LYS A 145 -2.99 -15.84 22.26
N TYR A 146 -3.71 -16.05 21.16
CA TYR A 146 -3.13 -16.22 19.84
C TYR A 146 -2.37 -14.97 19.38
N GLU A 147 -2.96 -13.78 19.54
CA GLU A 147 -2.32 -12.51 19.17
C GLU A 147 -1.00 -12.30 19.94
N VAL A 148 -0.99 -12.60 21.24
CA VAL A 148 0.23 -12.52 22.05
C VAL A 148 1.27 -13.58 21.62
N ARG A 149 0.86 -14.82 21.29
CA ARG A 149 1.75 -15.84 20.73
C ARG A 149 2.37 -15.39 19.42
N SER A 150 1.55 -14.86 18.52
CA SER A 150 1.99 -14.35 17.21
C SER A 150 2.99 -13.21 17.37
N LEU A 151 2.78 -12.32 18.36
CA LEU A 151 3.72 -11.25 18.68
C LEU A 151 5.06 -11.80 19.19
N ILE A 152 5.04 -12.81 20.07
CA ILE A 152 6.26 -13.45 20.56
C ILE A 152 7.04 -14.13 19.42
N ILE A 153 6.34 -14.83 18.53
CA ILE A 153 6.95 -15.49 17.35
C ILE A 153 7.58 -14.44 16.44
N ALA A 154 6.82 -13.38 16.08
CA ALA A 154 7.34 -12.30 15.24
C ALA A 154 8.55 -11.59 15.86
N ALA A 155 8.55 -11.38 17.18
CA ALA A 155 9.69 -10.81 17.89
C ALA A 155 10.94 -11.72 17.83
N ARG A 156 10.77 -13.04 17.92
CA ARG A 156 11.86 -14.00 17.73
C ARG A 156 12.43 -13.94 16.32
N ASP A 157 11.57 -13.96 15.30
CA ASP A 157 11.98 -13.87 13.90
C ASP A 157 12.73 -12.56 13.63
N ILE A 158 12.30 -11.44 14.22
CA ILE A 158 12.99 -10.14 14.11
C ILE A 158 14.38 -10.20 14.76
N ILE A 159 14.51 -10.85 15.92
CA ILE A 159 15.78 -11.01 16.61
C ILE A 159 16.73 -11.89 15.79
N GLU A 160 16.26 -12.99 15.22
CA GLU A 160 17.03 -13.88 14.34
C GLU A 160 17.51 -13.16 13.09
N GLU A 161 16.63 -12.43 12.40
CA GLU A 161 16.99 -11.63 11.23
C GLU A 161 18.02 -10.54 11.56
N ALA A 162 17.88 -9.89 12.73
CA ALA A 162 18.82 -8.87 13.18
C ALA A 162 20.20 -9.47 13.54
N ALA A 163 20.22 -10.68 14.13
CA ALA A 163 21.45 -11.37 14.52
C ALA A 163 22.23 -11.94 13.33
N ASP A 164 21.54 -12.35 12.25
CA ASP A 164 22.15 -12.87 11.04
C ASP A 164 23.02 -11.83 10.31
N GLY A 165 22.74 -10.54 10.50
CA GLY A 165 23.57 -9.43 10.00
C GLY A 165 23.62 -9.30 8.48
N SER A 166 22.79 -10.03 7.73
CA SER A 166 22.75 -10.04 6.27
C SER A 166 21.93 -8.89 5.66
N TYR A 167 21.11 -8.20 6.48
CA TYR A 167 20.18 -7.16 6.03
C TYR A 167 20.67 -5.75 6.39
N GLU A 168 20.40 -4.79 5.51
CA GLU A 168 20.55 -3.37 5.83
C GLU A 168 19.51 -2.96 6.90
N SER A 169 19.88 -2.05 7.79
CA SER A 169 19.05 -1.66 8.95
C SER A 169 17.64 -1.17 8.54
N GLU A 170 17.50 -0.48 7.41
CA GLU A 170 16.23 0.02 6.92
C GLU A 170 15.31 -1.13 6.47
N THR A 171 15.85 -2.10 5.75
CA THR A 171 15.10 -3.31 5.32
C THR A 171 14.64 -4.14 6.51
N LEU A 172 15.48 -4.27 7.54
CA LEU A 172 15.14 -4.99 8.77
C LEU A 172 14.02 -4.29 9.54
N LEU A 173 14.06 -2.96 9.65
CA LEU A 173 13.00 -2.18 10.30
C LEU A 173 11.66 -2.30 9.55
N ASP A 174 11.68 -2.24 8.22
CA ASP A 174 10.49 -2.41 7.39
C ASP A 174 9.89 -3.83 7.53
N SER A 175 10.75 -4.88 7.57
CA SER A 175 10.33 -6.25 7.84
C SER A 175 9.68 -6.40 9.21
N ALA A 176 10.27 -5.80 10.24
CA ALA A 176 9.75 -5.82 11.60
C ALA A 176 8.38 -5.11 11.71
N GLU A 177 8.25 -3.91 11.12
CA GLU A 177 6.96 -3.20 11.06
C GLU A 177 5.88 -4.03 10.36
N GLN A 178 6.24 -4.69 9.23
CA GLN A 178 5.31 -5.53 8.49
C GLN A 178 4.80 -6.71 9.33
N LYS A 179 5.69 -7.44 10.02
CA LYS A 179 5.33 -8.57 10.88
C LYS A 179 4.38 -8.16 12.01
N ILE A 180 4.67 -7.05 12.69
CA ILE A 180 3.82 -6.53 13.77
C ILE A 180 2.45 -6.07 13.23
N PHE A 181 2.44 -5.44 12.07
CA PHE A 181 1.21 -4.99 11.43
C PHE A 181 0.30 -6.16 11.01
N ASP A 182 0.89 -7.23 10.47
CA ASP A 182 0.15 -8.43 10.04
C ASP A 182 -0.59 -9.11 11.22
N ILE A 183 -0.01 -9.04 12.43
CA ILE A 183 -0.66 -9.50 13.66
C ILE A 183 -1.88 -8.63 13.97
N ARG A 184 -1.71 -7.27 13.96
CA ARG A 184 -2.81 -6.33 14.29
C ARG A 184 -3.97 -6.38 13.29
N ARG A 185 -3.69 -6.65 12.03
CA ARG A 185 -4.73 -6.70 10.99
C ARG A 185 -5.53 -8.00 11.08
N GLY A 186 -5.04 -9.01 11.84
CA GLY A 186 -5.43 -10.40 11.67
C GLY A 186 -5.37 -10.67 10.16
N LYS A 187 -4.59 -11.56 9.65
CA LYS A 187 -4.66 -11.87 8.22
C LYS A 187 -6.11 -12.21 7.90
N ASN A 188 -6.89 -11.22 7.53
CA ASN A 188 -8.02 -11.41 6.65
C ASN A 188 -7.40 -11.90 5.32
N LEU A 189 -6.97 -13.15 5.31
CA LEU A 189 -7.10 -13.96 4.13
C LEU A 189 -8.62 -13.96 3.91
N ARG A 190 -9.10 -12.97 3.15
CA ARG A 190 -10.43 -13.04 2.57
C ARG A 190 -10.40 -14.32 1.78
N GLY A 191 -10.94 -15.39 2.35
CA GLY A 191 -11.19 -16.63 1.65
C GLY A 191 -12.06 -16.33 0.42
N LEU A 192 -12.38 -17.33 -0.37
CA LEU A 192 -13.38 -17.17 -1.41
C LEU A 192 -14.70 -16.73 -0.74
N GLN A 193 -15.15 -15.52 -1.09
CA GLN A 193 -16.45 -15.02 -0.65
C GLN A 193 -17.52 -15.55 -1.59
N LYS A 194 -18.65 -15.93 -1.03
CA LYS A 194 -19.79 -16.37 -1.82
C LYS A 194 -20.38 -15.17 -2.57
N LEU A 195 -20.79 -15.39 -3.83
CA LEU A 195 -21.27 -14.32 -4.70
C LEU A 195 -22.44 -13.54 -4.13
N ASP A 196 -23.35 -14.21 -3.39
CA ASP A 196 -24.50 -13.57 -2.76
C ASP A 196 -24.10 -12.50 -1.71
N GLU A 197 -23.08 -12.77 -0.88
CA GLU A 197 -22.52 -11.81 0.07
C GLU A 197 -21.94 -10.59 -0.66
N VAL A 198 -21.17 -10.82 -1.73
CA VAL A 198 -20.59 -9.75 -2.54
C VAL A 198 -21.66 -8.92 -3.25
N ILE A 199 -22.77 -9.54 -3.66
CA ILE A 199 -23.92 -8.84 -4.24
C ILE A 199 -24.55 -7.90 -3.23
N ILE A 200 -24.77 -8.35 -1.99
CA ILE A 200 -25.33 -7.50 -0.92
C ILE A 200 -24.43 -6.30 -0.67
N GLU A 201 -23.11 -6.52 -0.48
CA GLU A 201 -22.13 -5.43 -0.31
C GLU A 201 -22.15 -4.44 -1.50
N THR A 202 -22.40 -4.96 -2.72
CA THR A 202 -22.50 -4.14 -3.93
C THR A 202 -23.76 -3.28 -3.94
N PHE A 203 -24.91 -3.81 -3.52
CA PHE A 203 -26.15 -3.04 -3.39
C PHE A 203 -26.01 -1.96 -2.33
N ASP A 204 -25.47 -2.27 -1.16
CA ASP A 204 -25.21 -1.29 -0.09
C ASP A 204 -24.33 -0.15 -0.61
N ARG A 205 -23.28 -0.49 -1.39
CA ARG A 205 -22.41 0.52 -2.03
C ARG A 205 -23.17 1.37 -3.04
N LEU A 206 -24.05 0.80 -3.86
CA LEU A 206 -24.84 1.53 -4.85
C LEU A 206 -25.84 2.48 -4.18
N ASP A 207 -26.48 2.06 -3.09
CA ASP A 207 -27.36 2.90 -2.29
C ASP A 207 -26.62 4.08 -1.66
N LEU A 208 -25.41 3.83 -1.15
CA LEU A 208 -24.53 4.88 -0.63
C LEU A 208 -24.08 5.86 -1.71
N LEU A 209 -23.84 5.42 -2.94
CA LEU A 209 -23.49 6.30 -4.08
C LEU A 209 -24.67 7.15 -4.55
N ASN A 210 -25.92 6.65 -4.37
CA ASN A 210 -27.15 7.38 -4.71
C ASN A 210 -27.53 8.42 -3.66
N SER A 211 -27.05 8.30 -2.41
CA SER A 211 -27.31 9.28 -1.36
C SER A 211 -26.42 10.52 -1.55
N ASP A 212 -27.01 11.70 -1.47
CA ASP A 212 -26.29 12.97 -1.65
C ASP A 212 -25.26 13.27 -0.56
N ASP A 213 -25.35 12.62 0.60
CA ASP A 213 -24.53 12.89 1.79
C ASP A 213 -23.18 12.17 1.83
N ASN A 214 -22.83 11.30 0.87
CA ASN A 214 -21.62 10.45 0.93
C ASN A 214 -20.54 10.82 -0.10
N GLU A 215 -19.94 12.01 0.03
CA GLU A 215 -18.72 12.40 -0.74
C GLU A 215 -17.51 11.46 -0.52
N SER A 216 -17.51 10.68 0.57
CA SER A 216 -16.36 9.81 0.91
C SER A 216 -16.22 8.58 -0.01
N ILE A 217 -17.30 8.14 -0.67
CA ILE A 217 -17.32 6.93 -1.51
C ILE A 217 -17.22 7.27 -2.99
N ARG A 218 -17.57 8.50 -3.36
CA ARG A 218 -17.50 8.97 -4.74
C ARG A 218 -16.06 8.97 -5.27
N PRO A 219 -15.86 8.65 -6.57
CA PRO A 219 -14.57 8.81 -7.21
C PRO A 219 -14.05 10.25 -7.07
N ILE A 220 -12.73 10.39 -6.96
CA ILE A 220 -12.12 11.71 -6.80
C ILE A 220 -12.08 12.40 -8.16
N SER A 221 -12.58 13.63 -8.23
CA SER A 221 -12.53 14.44 -9.45
C SER A 221 -11.10 14.87 -9.78
N THR A 222 -10.72 14.78 -11.05
CA THR A 222 -9.46 15.32 -11.57
C THR A 222 -9.47 16.84 -11.66
N GLY A 223 -10.64 17.46 -11.62
CA GLY A 223 -10.86 18.89 -11.88
C GLY A 223 -11.04 19.24 -13.36
N ILE A 224 -11.07 18.23 -14.23
CA ILE A 224 -11.31 18.36 -15.67
C ILE A 224 -12.55 17.53 -16.01
N ALA A 225 -13.68 18.22 -16.19
CA ALA A 225 -14.98 17.58 -16.29
C ALA A 225 -15.09 16.54 -17.42
N ASP A 226 -14.47 16.80 -18.56
CA ASP A 226 -14.51 15.87 -19.70
C ASP A 226 -13.66 14.63 -19.44
N LEU A 227 -12.54 14.78 -18.72
CA LEU A 227 -11.72 13.65 -18.28
C LEU A 227 -12.48 12.82 -17.23
N ASP A 228 -13.09 13.48 -16.24
CA ASP A 228 -13.88 12.80 -15.21
C ASP A 228 -15.06 12.04 -15.83
N ARG A 229 -15.70 12.57 -16.87
CA ARG A 229 -16.77 11.87 -17.58
C ARG A 229 -16.27 10.62 -18.30
N MET A 230 -15.06 10.69 -18.89
CA MET A 230 -14.47 9.58 -19.65
C MET A 230 -13.96 8.45 -18.74
N ILE A 231 -13.28 8.79 -17.62
CA ILE A 231 -12.70 7.80 -16.72
C ILE A 231 -13.53 7.55 -15.45
N THR A 232 -14.71 8.20 -15.31
CA THR A 232 -15.57 8.18 -14.11
C THR A 232 -14.86 8.67 -12.84
N GLY A 233 -13.91 9.63 -13.00
CA GLY A 233 -13.04 10.10 -11.92
C GLY A 233 -11.96 9.08 -11.50
N LEU A 234 -11.23 9.39 -10.42
CA LEU A 234 -10.20 8.50 -9.87
C LEU A 234 -10.84 7.52 -8.89
N ASN A 235 -10.94 6.26 -9.30
CA ASN A 235 -11.59 5.22 -8.53
C ASN A 235 -10.63 4.59 -7.51
N ARG A 236 -11.18 4.14 -6.38
CA ARG A 236 -10.40 3.40 -5.36
C ARG A 236 -9.80 2.13 -5.95
N SER A 237 -8.60 1.79 -5.48
CA SER A 237 -7.83 0.62 -5.92
C SER A 237 -7.30 0.67 -7.36
N ASP A 238 -7.49 1.78 -8.09
CA ASP A 238 -6.96 1.94 -9.44
C ASP A 238 -5.50 2.41 -9.42
N LEU A 239 -4.71 1.84 -10.34
CA LEU A 239 -3.40 2.34 -10.71
C LEU A 239 -3.53 3.12 -12.01
N ILE A 240 -3.32 4.42 -11.94
CA ILE A 240 -3.39 5.34 -13.06
C ILE A 240 -1.96 5.73 -13.46
N LEU A 241 -1.61 5.47 -14.71
CA LEU A 241 -0.34 5.89 -15.29
C LEU A 241 -0.54 7.19 -16.05
N LEU A 242 0.21 8.23 -15.69
CA LEU A 242 0.28 9.49 -16.43
C LEU A 242 1.65 9.61 -17.07
N ALA A 243 1.74 9.50 -18.39
CA ALA A 243 3.00 9.54 -19.10
C ALA A 243 3.09 10.69 -20.10
N ALA A 244 4.29 11.24 -20.24
CA ALA A 244 4.55 12.32 -21.18
C ALA A 244 6.05 12.41 -21.52
N ARG A 245 6.36 13.10 -22.61
CA ARG A 245 7.74 13.54 -22.87
C ARG A 245 8.13 14.69 -21.92
N PRO A 246 9.44 14.90 -21.66
CA PRO A 246 9.92 16.05 -20.89
C PRO A 246 9.37 17.37 -21.45
N GLY A 247 9.03 18.31 -20.57
CA GLY A 247 8.52 19.62 -20.96
C GLY A 247 7.03 19.69 -21.29
N MET A 248 6.31 18.58 -21.41
CA MET A 248 4.86 18.55 -21.68
C MET A 248 4.00 19.00 -20.50
N GLY A 249 4.55 19.10 -19.29
CA GLY A 249 3.82 19.55 -18.10
C GLY A 249 3.25 18.41 -17.24
N LYS A 250 3.81 17.19 -17.33
CA LYS A 250 3.38 16.00 -16.58
C LYS A 250 3.19 16.26 -15.08
N THR A 251 4.24 16.75 -14.39
CA THR A 251 4.20 17.12 -12.97
C THR A 251 3.15 18.20 -12.69
N SER A 252 3.04 19.22 -13.56
CA SER A 252 2.03 20.27 -13.42
C SER A 252 0.61 19.73 -13.49
N PHE A 253 0.35 18.80 -14.41
CA PHE A 253 -0.97 18.17 -14.54
C PHE A 253 -1.32 17.35 -13.27
N ALA A 254 -0.37 16.55 -12.76
CA ALA A 254 -0.55 15.81 -11.53
C ALA A 254 -0.77 16.73 -10.30
N LEU A 255 -0.04 17.85 -10.23
CA LEU A 255 -0.23 18.86 -9.18
C LEU A 255 -1.58 19.58 -9.30
N ASN A 256 -2.08 19.81 -10.53
CA ASN A 256 -3.42 20.39 -10.73
C ASN A 256 -4.51 19.44 -10.21
N ILE A 257 -4.37 18.12 -10.45
CA ILE A 257 -5.28 17.10 -9.90
C ILE A 257 -5.20 17.09 -8.37
N ALA A 258 -3.99 17.03 -7.82
CA ALA A 258 -3.78 17.02 -6.36
C ALA A 258 -4.35 18.28 -5.70
N ARG A 259 -4.10 19.48 -6.29
CA ARG A 259 -4.66 20.74 -5.80
C ARG A 259 -6.19 20.72 -5.84
N HIS A 260 -6.80 20.29 -6.96
CA HIS A 260 -8.25 20.20 -7.06
C HIS A 260 -8.84 19.27 -6.02
N ALA A 261 -8.28 18.07 -5.85
CA ALA A 261 -8.72 17.09 -4.87
C ALA A 261 -8.55 17.60 -3.42
N GLY A 262 -7.45 18.31 -3.12
CA GLY A 262 -7.19 18.86 -1.79
C GLY A 262 -8.05 20.09 -1.46
N VAL A 263 -8.14 21.05 -2.38
CA VAL A 263 -8.84 22.32 -2.14
C VAL A 263 -10.36 22.17 -2.27
N LYS A 264 -10.84 21.52 -3.34
CA LYS A 264 -12.27 21.43 -3.63
C LYS A 264 -12.96 20.24 -2.99
N SER A 265 -12.32 19.05 -3.05
CA SER A 265 -12.90 17.81 -2.51
C SER A 265 -12.41 17.49 -1.10
N ARG A 266 -11.56 18.33 -0.50
CA ARG A 266 -10.99 18.19 0.87
C ARG A 266 -10.43 16.78 1.13
N LYS A 267 -9.80 16.19 0.10
CA LYS A 267 -9.20 14.86 0.18
C LYS A 267 -7.81 14.92 0.77
N LYS A 268 -7.44 13.87 1.50
CA LYS A 268 -6.10 13.68 2.04
C LYS A 268 -5.19 13.07 0.99
N ILE A 269 -4.12 13.76 0.62
CA ILE A 269 -3.26 13.41 -0.51
C ILE A 269 -1.83 13.20 -0.03
N ALA A 270 -1.22 12.09 -0.45
CA ALA A 270 0.20 11.85 -0.31
C ALA A 270 0.89 12.01 -1.67
N PHE A 271 1.77 12.99 -1.78
CA PHE A 271 2.53 13.28 -3.00
C PHE A 271 4.00 12.95 -2.78
N PHE A 272 4.50 11.93 -3.47
CA PHE A 272 5.90 11.53 -3.47
C PHE A 272 6.61 12.14 -4.68
N SER A 273 7.50 13.10 -4.42
CA SER A 273 8.27 13.80 -5.47
C SER A 273 9.70 13.31 -5.45
N LEU A 274 10.07 12.47 -6.41
CA LEU A 274 11.42 11.89 -6.47
C LEU A 274 12.38 12.71 -7.36
N GLU A 275 11.83 13.67 -8.13
CA GLU A 275 12.60 14.54 -9.02
C GLU A 275 12.79 15.95 -8.44
N MET A 276 11.78 16.44 -7.73
CA MET A 276 11.75 17.82 -7.24
C MET A 276 11.69 17.88 -5.72
N SER A 277 12.31 18.91 -5.12
CA SER A 277 12.21 19.13 -3.67
C SER A 277 10.80 19.60 -3.26
N LYS A 278 10.47 19.42 -1.99
CA LYS A 278 9.18 19.87 -1.39
C LYS A 278 8.93 21.35 -1.63
N GLU A 279 9.97 22.18 -1.53
CA GLU A 279 9.89 23.62 -1.71
C GLU A 279 9.53 23.98 -3.16
N GLN A 280 10.08 23.24 -4.13
CA GLN A 280 9.76 23.42 -5.56
C GLN A 280 8.31 23.04 -5.86
N ILE A 281 7.82 21.94 -5.27
CA ILE A 281 6.42 21.52 -5.38
C ILE A 281 5.49 22.55 -4.74
N ALA A 282 5.80 23.01 -3.54
CA ALA A 282 5.02 24.05 -2.85
C ALA A 282 4.98 25.37 -3.66
N SER A 283 6.13 25.78 -4.24
CA SER A 283 6.18 26.94 -5.11
C SER A 283 5.29 26.82 -6.36
N ARG A 284 5.24 25.63 -6.97
CA ARG A 284 4.33 25.35 -8.12
C ARG A 284 2.86 25.39 -7.71
N LEU A 285 2.51 24.81 -6.56
CA LEU A 285 1.15 24.88 -6.04
C LEU A 285 0.72 26.32 -5.76
N LEU A 286 1.60 27.13 -5.16
CA LEU A 286 1.36 28.56 -4.92
C LEU A 286 1.21 29.35 -6.22
N SER A 287 2.05 29.08 -7.24
CA SER A 287 1.94 29.67 -8.57
C SER A 287 0.56 29.38 -9.21
N THR A 288 0.14 28.11 -9.14
CA THR A 288 -1.12 27.66 -9.73
C THR A 288 -2.34 28.21 -9.00
N GLU A 289 -2.32 28.27 -7.66
CA GLU A 289 -3.44 28.74 -6.85
C GLU A 289 -3.57 30.27 -6.88
N GLY A 290 -2.43 30.98 -6.71
CA GLY A 290 -2.41 32.45 -6.68
C GLY A 290 -2.42 33.10 -8.07
N LEU A 291 -2.35 32.31 -9.15
CA LEU A 291 -2.17 32.81 -10.53
C LEU A 291 -0.99 33.78 -10.61
N ILE A 292 0.14 33.36 -10.06
CA ILE A 292 1.39 34.12 -10.01
C ILE A 292 2.41 33.40 -10.90
N GLU A 293 3.08 34.16 -11.76
CA GLU A 293 4.08 33.63 -12.67
C GLU A 293 5.22 32.93 -11.90
N GLY A 294 5.52 31.67 -12.26
CA GLY A 294 6.51 30.85 -11.57
C GLY A 294 7.93 31.46 -11.56
N THR A 295 8.30 32.25 -12.60
CA THR A 295 9.57 32.98 -12.67
C THR A 295 9.66 34.07 -11.61
N LYS A 296 8.54 34.75 -11.29
CA LYS A 296 8.47 35.79 -10.24
C LYS A 296 8.62 35.18 -8.85
N LEU A 297 7.98 34.04 -8.59
CA LEU A 297 8.16 33.32 -7.31
C LEU A 297 9.61 32.90 -7.12
N ARG A 298 10.29 32.43 -8.18
CA ARG A 298 11.69 31.99 -8.10
C ARG A 298 12.67 33.15 -7.89
N THR A 299 12.37 34.33 -8.47
CA THR A 299 13.23 35.51 -8.36
C THR A 299 12.89 36.42 -7.19
N GLY A 300 11.75 36.20 -6.52
CA GLY A 300 11.24 37.04 -5.44
C GLY A 300 10.73 38.41 -5.89
N LYS A 301 10.61 38.66 -7.21
CA LYS A 301 10.17 39.95 -7.77
C LYS A 301 8.65 39.98 -7.90
N LEU A 302 7.96 40.21 -6.81
CA LEU A 302 6.50 40.25 -6.72
C LEU A 302 6.03 41.69 -6.50
N SER A 303 4.92 42.09 -7.16
CA SER A 303 4.18 43.32 -6.86
C SER A 303 3.41 43.18 -5.54
N ASN A 304 2.93 44.29 -4.98
CA ASN A 304 2.12 44.26 -3.74
C ASN A 304 0.82 43.45 -3.93
N GLU A 305 0.21 43.49 -5.12
CA GLU A 305 -0.99 42.71 -5.45
C GLU A 305 -0.67 41.22 -5.54
N GLU A 306 0.48 40.87 -6.12
CA GLU A 306 0.94 39.47 -6.19
C GLU A 306 1.28 38.92 -4.80
N TRP A 307 1.85 39.76 -3.91
CA TRP A 307 2.05 39.39 -2.52
C TRP A 307 0.73 39.11 -1.80
N THR A 308 -0.31 39.90 -2.01
CA THR A 308 -1.64 39.66 -1.44
C THR A 308 -2.21 38.33 -1.93
N ARG A 309 -2.18 38.08 -3.25
CA ARG A 309 -2.63 36.80 -3.83
C ARG A 309 -1.81 35.59 -3.33
N LEU A 310 -0.51 35.79 -3.10
CA LEU A 310 0.36 34.73 -2.57
C LEU A 310 -0.05 34.36 -1.14
N VAL A 311 -0.37 35.34 -0.29
CA VAL A 311 -0.84 35.09 1.08
C VAL A 311 -2.20 34.38 1.07
N GLU A 312 -3.13 34.82 0.20
CA GLU A 312 -4.43 34.15 0.04
C GLU A 312 -4.28 32.72 -0.43
N ALA A 313 -3.44 32.46 -1.46
CA ALA A 313 -3.12 31.13 -1.93
C ALA A 313 -2.49 30.26 -0.83
N GLY A 314 -1.61 30.84 -0.03
CA GLY A 314 -1.00 30.18 1.13
C GLY A 314 -2.02 29.79 2.18
N ASP A 315 -3.01 30.65 2.48
CA ASP A 315 -4.09 30.34 3.42
C ASP A 315 -4.99 29.21 2.90
N VAL A 316 -5.33 29.22 1.59
CA VAL A 316 -6.13 28.16 0.97
C VAL A 316 -5.39 26.83 0.99
N LEU A 317 -4.15 26.79 0.53
CA LEU A 317 -3.35 25.56 0.49
C LEU A 317 -2.98 25.05 1.88
N GLY A 318 -2.72 25.94 2.84
CA GLY A 318 -2.41 25.59 4.22
C GLY A 318 -3.54 24.89 4.97
N LYS A 319 -4.79 25.02 4.49
CA LYS A 319 -5.96 24.31 5.02
C LYS A 319 -6.19 22.94 4.38
N THR A 320 -5.39 22.56 3.39
CA THR A 320 -5.49 21.26 2.73
C THR A 320 -4.68 20.19 3.46
N GLU A 321 -5.09 18.93 3.30
CA GLU A 321 -4.34 17.78 3.77
C GLU A 321 -3.46 17.19 2.65
N ILE A 322 -2.59 18.01 2.04
CA ILE A 322 -1.60 17.59 1.05
C ILE A 322 -0.26 17.39 1.74
N TYR A 323 0.22 16.15 1.78
CA TYR A 323 1.48 15.75 2.40
C TYR A 323 2.52 15.50 1.32
N LEU A 324 3.71 16.11 1.44
CA LEU A 324 4.79 16.01 0.47
C LEU A 324 5.94 15.18 1.05
N ASP A 325 6.48 14.29 0.23
CA ASP A 325 7.66 13.49 0.54
C ASP A 325 8.63 13.55 -0.64
N ASP A 326 9.88 13.94 -0.40
CA ASP A 326 10.94 14.04 -1.41
C ASP A 326 12.12 13.09 -1.12
N THR A 327 11.86 11.98 -0.42
CA THR A 327 12.87 10.95 -0.13
C THR A 327 13.34 10.30 -1.44
N PRO A 328 14.63 10.43 -1.81
CA PRO A 328 15.14 9.86 -3.05
C PRO A 328 15.17 8.32 -2.98
N GLY A 329 14.88 7.66 -4.11
CA GLY A 329 15.00 6.21 -4.22
C GLY A 329 14.06 5.41 -3.31
N ILE A 330 12.95 6.01 -2.86
CA ILE A 330 11.98 5.34 -1.98
C ILE A 330 11.47 4.04 -2.59
N THR A 331 11.37 3.00 -1.79
CA THR A 331 10.80 1.70 -2.19
C THR A 331 9.30 1.63 -1.91
N VAL A 332 8.56 0.74 -2.61
CA VAL A 332 7.12 0.56 -2.36
C VAL A 332 6.81 0.14 -0.92
N PRO A 333 7.57 -0.77 -0.27
CA PRO A 333 7.36 -1.07 1.16
C PRO A 333 7.53 0.14 2.08
N SER A 334 8.58 0.95 1.89
CA SER A 334 8.81 2.17 2.68
C SER A 334 7.68 3.20 2.48
N MET A 335 7.23 3.40 1.23
CA MET A 335 6.08 4.23 0.90
C MET A 335 4.81 3.73 1.63
N LYS A 336 4.55 2.42 1.60
CA LYS A 336 3.42 1.79 2.28
C LYS A 336 3.46 2.02 3.79
N ALA A 337 4.63 1.94 4.43
CA ALA A 337 4.80 2.23 5.85
C ALA A 337 4.44 3.71 6.17
N LYS A 338 4.92 4.67 5.37
CA LYS A 338 4.59 6.10 5.52
C LYS A 338 3.08 6.36 5.35
N LEU A 339 2.45 5.77 4.33
CA LEU A 339 1.01 5.91 4.08
C LEU A 339 0.16 5.32 5.22
N ARG A 340 0.59 4.21 5.82
CA ARG A 340 -0.09 3.61 6.97
C ARG A 340 -0.04 4.51 8.21
N ARG A 341 1.10 5.19 8.46
CA ARG A 341 1.23 6.16 9.56
C ARG A 341 0.33 7.37 9.35
N LEU A 342 0.19 7.83 8.10
CA LEU A 342 -0.63 8.98 7.75
C LEU A 342 -2.14 8.74 7.95
N ARG A 343 -2.61 7.51 7.87
CA ARG A 343 -4.01 7.06 8.00
C ARG A 343 -5.03 7.89 7.18
N GLY A 344 -5.96 7.21 6.56
CA GLY A 344 -7.07 7.88 5.85
C GLY A 344 -6.63 8.64 4.60
N VAL A 345 -5.56 8.21 3.91
CA VAL A 345 -5.16 8.78 2.61
C VAL A 345 -6.21 8.42 1.57
N ASP A 346 -6.62 9.43 0.78
CA ASP A 346 -7.60 9.26 -0.30
C ASP A 346 -6.95 9.15 -1.68
N LEU A 347 -5.79 9.77 -1.90
CA LEU A 347 -5.07 9.78 -3.18
C LEU A 347 -3.56 9.71 -2.95
N VAL A 348 -2.89 8.89 -3.73
CA VAL A 348 -1.42 8.82 -3.78
C VAL A 348 -0.94 9.27 -5.16
N VAL A 349 0.05 10.16 -5.19
CA VAL A 349 0.70 10.63 -6.43
C VAL A 349 2.20 10.40 -6.33
N ILE A 350 2.82 9.84 -7.38
CA ILE A 350 4.24 9.49 -7.43
C ILE A 350 4.88 10.12 -8.66
N ASP A 351 5.84 11.03 -8.47
CA ASP A 351 6.58 11.72 -9.54
C ASP A 351 8.09 11.42 -9.43
N TYR A 352 8.65 10.52 -10.20
CA TYR A 352 8.10 9.60 -11.18
C TYR A 352 8.69 8.18 -11.01
N LEU A 353 8.02 7.19 -11.58
CA LEU A 353 8.26 5.76 -11.41
C LEU A 353 9.74 5.33 -11.57
N GLN A 354 10.43 5.86 -12.59
CA GLN A 354 11.80 5.47 -12.92
C GLN A 354 12.85 5.93 -11.89
N LEU A 355 12.49 6.74 -10.90
CA LEU A 355 13.38 7.13 -9.80
C LEU A 355 13.15 6.32 -8.51
N MET A 356 12.18 5.43 -8.52
CA MET A 356 11.94 4.54 -7.38
C MET A 356 13.06 3.49 -7.26
N GLY A 357 13.34 3.10 -6.01
CA GLY A 357 14.23 1.99 -5.70
C GLY A 357 13.52 0.64 -5.82
N GLY A 358 14.22 -0.34 -6.39
CA GLY A 358 13.77 -1.74 -6.36
C GLY A 358 14.03 -2.38 -4.99
N THR A 359 13.27 -3.42 -4.64
CA THR A 359 13.47 -4.21 -3.41
C THR A 359 14.65 -5.17 -3.53
N ARG A 360 15.06 -5.50 -4.75
CA ARG A 360 16.21 -6.37 -5.04
C ARG A 360 17.11 -5.70 -6.07
N ARG A 361 18.43 -5.83 -5.92
CA ARG A 361 19.38 -5.46 -6.98
C ARG A 361 19.23 -6.43 -8.15
N THR A 362 18.60 -5.98 -9.22
CA THR A 362 18.52 -6.69 -10.50
C THR A 362 19.30 -5.89 -11.54
N ASP A 363 20.13 -6.57 -12.34
CA ASP A 363 20.87 -5.92 -13.42
C ASP A 363 19.98 -5.51 -14.62
N ASN A 364 18.69 -5.90 -14.57
CA ASN A 364 17.72 -5.62 -15.63
C ASN A 364 16.69 -4.58 -15.16
N ARG A 365 16.87 -3.34 -15.60
CA ARG A 365 15.98 -2.20 -15.28
C ARG A 365 14.51 -2.44 -15.66
N VAL A 366 14.26 -3.16 -16.76
CA VAL A 366 12.88 -3.48 -17.20
C VAL A 366 12.18 -4.37 -16.18
N GLN A 367 12.88 -5.37 -15.64
CA GLN A 367 12.32 -6.26 -14.62
C GLN A 367 12.07 -5.51 -13.31
N GLU A 368 12.97 -4.62 -12.93
CA GLU A 368 12.82 -3.79 -11.72
C GLU A 368 11.59 -2.89 -11.82
N ILE A 369 11.41 -2.20 -12.93
CA ILE A 369 10.22 -1.36 -13.18
C ILE A 369 8.94 -2.20 -13.17
N SER A 370 8.98 -3.40 -13.74
CA SER A 370 7.85 -4.35 -13.73
C SER A 370 7.45 -4.76 -12.32
N GLU A 371 8.44 -5.06 -11.47
CA GLU A 371 8.20 -5.40 -10.06
C GLU A 371 7.61 -4.21 -9.29
N ILE A 372 8.16 -3.01 -9.49
CA ILE A 372 7.67 -1.78 -8.86
C ILE A 372 6.20 -1.55 -9.25
N THR A 373 5.85 -1.63 -10.55
CA THR A 373 4.49 -1.37 -11.03
C THR A 373 3.49 -2.37 -10.46
N ARG A 374 3.84 -3.66 -10.45
CA ARG A 374 3.02 -4.69 -9.82
C ARG A 374 2.80 -4.41 -8.32
N ASN A 375 3.86 -4.02 -7.61
CA ASN A 375 3.78 -3.69 -6.19
C ASN A 375 2.95 -2.42 -5.94
N LEU A 376 2.98 -1.42 -6.84
CA LEU A 376 2.10 -0.25 -6.76
C LEU A 376 0.63 -0.62 -6.98
N LYS A 377 0.32 -1.56 -7.89
CA LYS A 377 -1.05 -2.07 -8.05
C LYS A 377 -1.54 -2.82 -6.81
N ILE A 378 -0.66 -3.61 -6.19
CA ILE A 378 -0.96 -4.28 -4.92
C ILE A 378 -1.20 -3.23 -3.82
N LEU A 379 -0.35 -2.20 -3.73
CA LEU A 379 -0.52 -1.09 -2.77
C LEU A 379 -1.87 -0.40 -2.95
N ALA A 380 -2.24 -0.03 -4.19
CA ALA A 380 -3.54 0.59 -4.49
C ALA A 380 -4.72 -0.26 -3.99
N LYS A 381 -4.67 -1.59 -4.22
CA LYS A 381 -5.70 -2.53 -3.75
C LYS A 381 -5.72 -2.66 -2.22
N GLU A 382 -4.57 -2.83 -1.59
CA GLU A 382 -4.50 -3.05 -0.14
C GLU A 382 -4.89 -1.82 0.67
N MET A 383 -4.49 -0.64 0.20
CA MET A 383 -4.84 0.64 0.83
C MET A 383 -6.24 1.11 0.43
N ASN A 384 -6.83 0.50 -0.63
CA ASN A 384 -8.10 0.91 -1.24
C ASN A 384 -8.13 2.39 -1.63
N VAL A 385 -7.06 2.85 -2.31
CA VAL A 385 -6.88 4.23 -2.76
C VAL A 385 -6.44 4.27 -4.22
N PRO A 386 -6.84 5.28 -5.02
CA PRO A 386 -6.24 5.52 -6.32
C PRO A 386 -4.76 5.92 -6.18
N VAL A 387 -3.94 5.38 -7.07
CA VAL A 387 -2.52 5.70 -7.18
C VAL A 387 -2.25 6.25 -8.56
N ILE A 388 -1.84 7.52 -8.65
CA ILE A 388 -1.33 8.12 -9.88
C ILE A 388 0.19 8.00 -9.87
N THR A 389 0.74 7.28 -10.84
CA THR A 389 2.19 7.23 -11.03
C THR A 389 2.57 7.89 -12.34
N LEU A 390 3.56 8.75 -12.28
CA LEU A 390 4.06 9.45 -13.44
C LEU A 390 5.16 8.63 -14.12
N SER A 391 5.21 8.68 -15.45
CA SER A 391 6.24 7.98 -16.24
C SER A 391 6.76 8.86 -17.36
N GLN A 392 8.02 8.69 -17.70
CA GLN A 392 8.61 9.34 -18.86
C GLN A 392 8.49 8.42 -20.08
N LEU A 393 8.06 8.97 -21.22
CA LEU A 393 8.01 8.23 -22.48
C LEU A 393 9.39 8.10 -23.12
N SER A 394 9.58 7.02 -23.88
CA SER A 394 10.78 6.81 -24.71
C SER A 394 10.89 7.87 -25.80
N ARG A 395 12.10 8.01 -26.39
CA ARG A 395 12.32 8.94 -27.50
C ARG A 395 11.69 8.49 -28.84
N ALA A 396 11.11 7.31 -28.89
CA ALA A 396 10.50 6.77 -30.11
C ALA A 396 9.32 7.62 -30.61
N SER A 397 8.59 8.28 -29.71
CA SER A 397 7.51 9.22 -30.09
C SER A 397 8.01 10.44 -30.87
N GLU A 398 9.25 10.90 -30.65
CA GLU A 398 9.85 12.05 -31.36
C GLU A 398 10.30 11.72 -32.79
N GLN A 399 10.39 10.44 -33.13
CA GLN A 399 10.77 9.98 -34.48
C GLN A 399 9.55 9.89 -35.42
N ARG A 400 8.34 9.98 -34.90
CA ARG A 400 7.11 9.99 -35.70
C ARG A 400 6.75 11.41 -36.16
N THR A 401 6.12 11.48 -37.30
CA THR A 401 5.73 12.76 -37.91
C THR A 401 4.68 13.53 -37.07
N ASP A 402 3.82 12.80 -36.36
CA ASP A 402 2.75 13.37 -35.54
C ASP A 402 3.15 13.58 -34.08
N HIS A 403 4.32 13.07 -33.68
CA HIS A 403 4.82 13.10 -32.30
C HIS A 403 3.82 12.62 -31.21
N ARG A 404 2.66 12.06 -31.63
CA ARG A 404 1.61 11.61 -30.70
C ARG A 404 2.06 10.37 -29.93
N PRO A 405 1.92 10.37 -28.60
CA PRO A 405 2.29 9.23 -27.79
C PRO A 405 1.36 8.04 -27.99
N GLN A 406 1.92 6.85 -27.96
CA GLN A 406 1.23 5.56 -28.06
C GLN A 406 1.67 4.61 -26.95
N LEU A 407 0.88 3.56 -26.68
CA LEU A 407 1.22 2.56 -25.65
C LEU A 407 2.59 1.91 -25.88
N SER A 408 3.00 1.74 -27.15
CA SER A 408 4.33 1.23 -27.50
C SER A 408 5.50 2.12 -27.03
N ASP A 409 5.24 3.41 -26.75
CA ASP A 409 6.28 4.34 -26.26
C ASP A 409 6.63 4.15 -24.78
N LEU A 410 5.83 3.32 -24.08
CA LEU A 410 6.11 2.79 -22.73
C LEU A 410 7.09 1.59 -22.78
N ARG A 411 7.83 1.39 -23.86
CA ARG A 411 8.53 0.17 -24.28
C ARG A 411 9.60 -0.35 -23.30
N ASP A 412 10.21 0.51 -22.50
CA ASP A 412 11.11 0.09 -21.41
C ASP A 412 10.35 -0.45 -20.20
N SER A 413 9.01 -0.57 -20.31
CA SER A 413 8.08 -0.80 -19.22
C SER A 413 6.83 -1.53 -19.72
N GLY A 414 6.94 -2.51 -20.62
CA GLY A 414 5.79 -3.23 -21.21
C GLY A 414 4.84 -3.84 -20.18
N SER A 415 5.30 -4.08 -18.97
CA SER A 415 4.47 -4.52 -17.83
C SER A 415 3.67 -3.37 -17.21
N ILE A 416 4.11 -2.10 -17.31
CA ILE A 416 3.38 -0.95 -16.76
C ILE A 416 2.01 -0.85 -17.44
N GLU A 417 1.99 -1.03 -18.77
CA GLU A 417 0.75 -1.05 -19.53
C GLU A 417 -0.21 -2.14 -19.06
N GLN A 418 0.30 -3.33 -18.73
CA GLN A 418 -0.53 -4.46 -18.31
C GLN A 418 -1.12 -4.26 -16.91
N ASP A 419 -0.33 -3.73 -15.97
CA ASP A 419 -0.70 -3.59 -14.56
C ASP A 419 -1.60 -2.37 -14.32
N ALA A 420 -1.44 -1.28 -15.09
CA ALA A 420 -2.25 -0.08 -14.97
C ALA A 420 -3.71 -0.32 -15.40
N ASP A 421 -4.65 0.23 -14.67
CA ASP A 421 -6.07 0.22 -15.01
C ASP A 421 -6.39 1.31 -16.03
N ILE A 422 -5.76 2.47 -15.88
CA ILE A 422 -5.91 3.63 -16.75
C ILE A 422 -4.52 4.11 -17.18
N VAL A 423 -4.34 4.40 -18.47
CA VAL A 423 -3.14 5.03 -19.03
C VAL A 423 -3.51 6.33 -19.70
N LEU A 424 -2.93 7.40 -19.20
CA LEU A 424 -3.11 8.77 -19.69
C LEU A 424 -1.81 9.26 -20.32
N PHE A 425 -1.90 9.82 -21.54
CA PHE A 425 -0.80 10.54 -22.15
C PHE A 425 -1.11 12.02 -22.19
N LEU A 426 -0.13 12.83 -21.83
CA LEU A 426 -0.21 14.28 -22.00
C LEU A 426 0.57 14.67 -23.25
N TYR A 427 -0.11 15.37 -24.15
CA TYR A 427 0.41 15.82 -25.43
C TYR A 427 0.14 17.31 -25.65
N ARG A 428 1.08 18.03 -26.25
CA ARG A 428 0.96 19.44 -26.60
C ARG A 428 1.65 19.63 -27.94
N GLU A 429 0.84 19.84 -29.00
CA GLU A 429 1.32 20.05 -30.37
C GLU A 429 2.22 21.26 -30.47
N GLY A 430 1.77 22.42 -29.95
CA GLY A 430 2.52 23.66 -29.96
C GLY A 430 3.88 23.64 -29.19
N TYR A 431 4.21 22.55 -28.52
CA TYR A 431 5.54 22.36 -27.94
C TYR A 431 6.59 22.00 -28.99
N TYR A 432 6.20 21.21 -30.01
CA TYR A 432 7.11 20.77 -31.08
C TYR A 432 7.27 21.80 -32.17
N GLU A 433 6.24 22.63 -32.40
CA GLU A 433 6.21 23.59 -33.49
C GLU A 433 6.84 24.94 -33.12
N LYS A 434 7.30 25.16 -31.90
CA LYS A 434 8.05 26.36 -31.51
C LYS A 434 9.28 26.63 -32.38
N ASP A 435 9.88 25.56 -32.93
CA ASP A 435 11.07 25.64 -33.78
C ASP A 435 10.72 25.75 -35.30
N ALA A 436 9.47 25.51 -35.69
CA ALA A 436 9.07 25.46 -37.11
C ALA A 436 8.63 26.80 -37.69
N GLY A 437 8.33 27.80 -36.84
CA GLY A 437 7.99 29.15 -37.31
C GLY A 437 6.66 29.24 -38.08
N GLU A 438 5.76 28.27 -37.91
CA GLU A 438 4.46 28.26 -38.55
C GLU A 438 3.49 29.20 -37.83
N GLU A 439 2.96 30.19 -38.56
CA GLU A 439 1.92 31.10 -38.07
C GLU A 439 0.59 30.33 -37.97
N GLY A 440 0.03 30.25 -36.76
CA GLY A 440 -1.34 29.75 -36.54
C GLY A 440 -1.52 28.63 -35.52
N VAL A 441 -0.44 28.18 -34.91
CA VAL A 441 -0.52 27.11 -33.87
C VAL A 441 -0.84 27.69 -32.51
N ASP A 442 -1.88 27.16 -31.87
CA ASP A 442 -2.22 27.50 -30.48
C ASP A 442 -1.27 26.81 -29.50
N HIS A 443 -0.22 27.52 -29.06
CA HIS A 443 0.77 27.05 -28.07
C HIS A 443 0.17 26.71 -26.71
N ASN A 444 -1.07 27.14 -26.46
CA ASN A 444 -1.79 26.86 -25.23
C ASN A 444 -2.69 25.63 -25.35
N SER A 445 -2.81 25.04 -26.52
CA SER A 445 -3.55 23.81 -26.73
C SER A 445 -2.79 22.62 -26.12
N GLY A 446 -3.53 21.78 -25.43
CA GLY A 446 -3.05 20.51 -24.90
C GLY A 446 -4.10 19.41 -25.03
N GLU A 447 -3.68 18.20 -24.86
CA GLU A 447 -4.54 17.03 -24.97
C GLU A 447 -4.17 16.00 -23.90
N CYS A 448 -5.17 15.45 -23.23
CA CYS A 448 -5.03 14.27 -22.38
C CYS A 448 -5.62 13.09 -23.15
N ILE A 449 -4.76 12.18 -23.60
CA ILE A 449 -5.15 10.98 -24.35
C ILE A 449 -5.35 9.85 -23.35
N VAL A 450 -6.58 9.34 -23.25
CA VAL A 450 -6.90 8.13 -22.48
C VAL A 450 -6.61 6.93 -23.39
N ALA A 451 -5.40 6.41 -23.32
CA ALA A 451 -4.92 5.33 -24.19
C ALA A 451 -5.40 3.94 -23.74
N LYS A 452 -5.64 3.79 -22.44
CA LYS A 452 -6.20 2.58 -21.84
C LYS A 452 -7.17 2.97 -20.73
N ASN A 453 -8.33 2.35 -20.68
CA ASN A 453 -9.33 2.50 -19.63
C ASN A 453 -10.04 1.16 -19.41
N ARG A 454 -9.82 0.53 -18.24
CA ARG A 454 -10.50 -0.73 -17.89
C ARG A 454 -11.97 -0.55 -17.53
N HIS A 455 -12.39 0.70 -17.25
CA HIS A 455 -13.74 1.02 -16.78
C HIS A 455 -14.62 1.62 -17.88
N GLY A 456 -14.07 1.86 -19.07
CA GLY A 456 -14.80 2.51 -20.15
C GLY A 456 -14.01 2.63 -21.45
N GLU A 457 -14.38 3.58 -22.27
CA GLU A 457 -13.77 3.79 -23.58
C GLU A 457 -12.43 4.53 -23.49
N ALA A 458 -11.57 4.29 -24.46
CA ALA A 458 -10.39 5.10 -24.74
C ALA A 458 -10.80 6.33 -25.58
N GLY A 459 -10.04 7.42 -25.49
CA GLY A 459 -10.35 8.62 -26.20
C GLY A 459 -9.39 9.75 -25.89
N SER A 460 -9.80 10.98 -26.17
CA SER A 460 -8.95 12.15 -26.00
C SER A 460 -9.76 13.33 -25.47
N VAL A 461 -9.19 14.06 -24.54
CA VAL A 461 -9.78 15.25 -23.92
C VAL A 461 -8.91 16.46 -24.20
N LYS A 462 -9.49 17.50 -24.76
CA LYS A 462 -8.80 18.76 -24.99
C LYS A 462 -8.52 19.49 -23.68
N LEU A 463 -7.35 20.08 -23.57
CA LEU A 463 -6.89 20.86 -22.44
C LEU A 463 -6.43 22.25 -22.92
N HIS A 464 -6.54 23.23 -22.04
CA HIS A 464 -5.91 24.53 -22.21
C HIS A 464 -4.74 24.67 -21.23
N TRP A 465 -3.54 24.98 -21.74
CA TRP A 465 -2.32 25.14 -20.97
C TRP A 465 -2.01 26.62 -20.72
N GLN A 466 -1.91 27.00 -19.47
CA GLN A 466 -1.47 28.31 -19.02
C GLN A 466 -0.05 28.20 -18.47
N GLY A 467 0.94 28.37 -19.36
CA GLY A 467 2.36 28.12 -19.04
C GLY A 467 2.91 28.98 -17.92
N GLU A 468 2.47 30.23 -17.84
CA GLU A 468 2.86 31.20 -16.81
C GLU A 468 2.55 30.70 -15.39
N PHE A 469 1.39 30.05 -15.23
CA PHE A 469 0.88 29.54 -13.95
C PHE A 469 1.04 28.03 -13.80
N MET A 470 1.67 27.36 -14.75
CA MET A 470 1.83 25.89 -14.79
C MET A 470 0.51 25.13 -14.61
N ARG A 471 -0.57 25.65 -15.26
CA ARG A 471 -1.94 25.22 -15.04
C ARG A 471 -2.56 24.66 -16.31
N PHE A 472 -3.24 23.50 -16.14
CA PHE A 472 -4.15 22.96 -17.15
C PHE A 472 -5.60 23.23 -16.73
N THR A 473 -6.42 23.61 -17.70
CA THR A 473 -7.87 23.83 -17.54
C THR A 473 -8.64 23.16 -18.67
N SER A 474 -9.92 22.96 -18.50
CA SER A 474 -10.81 22.66 -19.64
C SER A 474 -10.83 23.84 -20.57
N PRO A 475 -10.84 23.64 -21.90
CA PRO A 475 -11.11 24.73 -22.85
C PRO A 475 -12.45 25.38 -22.49
N GLU A 476 -12.53 26.69 -22.59
CA GLU A 476 -13.81 27.38 -22.49
C GLU A 476 -14.71 26.91 -23.67
N VAL A 477 -15.70 26.09 -23.35
CA VAL A 477 -16.77 25.81 -24.31
C VAL A 477 -17.59 27.08 -24.38
N ASN A 478 -17.39 27.90 -25.42
CA ASN A 478 -18.38 28.89 -25.83
C ASN A 478 -19.68 28.11 -26.05
N ARG A 479 -20.53 28.02 -25.03
CA ARG A 479 -21.93 27.68 -25.21
C ARG A 479 -22.56 28.88 -25.91
N GLY A 480 -22.24 28.94 -27.19
CA GLY A 480 -22.98 29.82 -28.12
C GLY A 480 -24.45 29.45 -28.06
N GLN A 481 -25.21 30.43 -27.90
CA GLN A 481 -26.65 30.67 -27.84
C GLN A 481 -27.54 29.55 -28.35
#